data_14a4d9cd4a00e09fa8b2fae4b025d863
#
_entry.id   14a4d9cd4a00e09fa8b2fae4b025d863
#
_cell.length_a   1.000
_cell.length_b   1.000
_cell.length_c   1.000
_cell.angle_alpha   90.00
_cell.angle_beta   90.00
_cell.angle_gamma   90.00
#
_symmetry.space_group_name_H-M   'P 1'
#
loop_
_entity.id
_entity.type
_entity.pdbx_description
1 polymer ?
#
loop_
_entity_poly.entity_id
_entity_poly.type
_entity_poly.pdbx_seq_one_letter_code
_entity_poly.pdbx_strand_id
1 'polypeptide(L)'
;MANSKILNRSLADDAVKVDNIEDLAITNAKIANTTIANAKLVNSSLTVNGETIALGGSGTIATGEGALPTITSSSFVALPEDNTTLTLNGTNFVSIPKVEFIKTTGAITTAPTVSYTSATALDFTTGDTLTAGTYYIRVMNPDGGTVTTSSAIFNVSPAPAWGTASGSLGSFGGGTSIGTLTLTATDSTGMTLQSGAFPGGISLTSGSGSSTLTGTESGSTSTTTYTFTIRATDAEAQTSDREFSITITHGLEQGFAFV
;
A
#
# COMPACT_ATOMS: atom_id res chain seq x y z
N MET A 1 3.16 61.21 -59.88
CA MET A 1 1.68 61.09 -60.02
C MET A 1 1.07 61.26 -58.62
N ALA A 2 0.15 62.24 -58.48
CA ALA A 2 -0.50 62.48 -57.21
C ALA A 2 -1.47 61.32 -56.90
N ASN A 3 -1.29 60.68 -55.81
CA ASN A 3 -2.24 59.67 -55.26
C ASN A 3 -3.57 60.36 -55.01
N SER A 4 -4.56 60.18 -55.88
CA SER A 4 -5.95 60.60 -55.59
C SER A 4 -6.50 59.83 -54.44
N LYS A 5 -6.84 60.51 -53.32
CA LYS A 5 -7.60 59.87 -52.25
C LYS A 5 -8.97 59.48 -52.77
N ILE A 6 -9.29 58.19 -52.72
CA ILE A 6 -10.63 57.70 -52.95
C ILE A 6 -11.46 57.99 -51.72
N LEU A 7 -12.46 58.88 -51.85
CA LEU A 7 -13.38 59.19 -50.76
C LEU A 7 -14.43 58.07 -50.62
N ASN A 8 -14.86 57.79 -49.39
CA ASN A 8 -15.83 56.72 -49.03
C ASN A 8 -17.11 56.61 -49.88
N ARG A 9 -17.47 57.73 -50.57
CA ARG A 9 -18.70 57.74 -51.42
C ARG A 9 -18.48 57.22 -52.85
N SER A 10 -17.24 56.85 -53.19
CA SER A 10 -16.86 56.53 -54.60
C SER A 10 -16.65 55.03 -54.80
N LEU A 11 -16.80 54.21 -53.82
CA LEU A 11 -16.65 52.77 -53.91
C LEU A 11 -18.03 52.10 -53.83
N ALA A 12 -18.40 51.37 -54.86
CA ALA A 12 -19.56 50.47 -54.81
C ALA A 12 -19.26 49.30 -53.84
N ASP A 13 -20.30 48.64 -53.38
CA ASP A 13 -20.16 47.39 -52.60
C ASP A 13 -19.32 46.39 -53.44
N ASP A 14 -18.40 45.70 -52.81
CA ASP A 14 -17.46 44.76 -53.42
C ASP A 14 -16.47 45.36 -54.44
N ALA A 15 -16.27 46.67 -54.48
CA ALA A 15 -15.33 47.33 -55.40
C ALA A 15 -13.86 46.99 -55.06
N VAL A 16 -13.56 46.64 -53.80
CA VAL A 16 -12.22 46.21 -53.39
C VAL A 16 -12.25 44.68 -53.21
N LYS A 17 -11.67 43.98 -54.17
CA LYS A 17 -11.51 42.51 -54.14
C LYS A 17 -10.18 42.11 -53.52
N VAL A 18 -10.06 40.86 -53.14
CA VAL A 18 -8.83 40.30 -52.54
C VAL A 18 -7.62 40.60 -53.42
N ASP A 19 -7.73 40.47 -54.76
CA ASP A 19 -6.67 40.69 -55.71
C ASP A 19 -6.23 42.18 -55.84
N ASN A 20 -6.99 43.09 -55.23
CA ASN A 20 -6.67 44.54 -55.23
C ASN A 20 -5.93 44.98 -53.96
N ILE A 21 -5.67 44.06 -53.03
CA ILE A 21 -4.96 44.36 -51.78
C ILE A 21 -3.68 43.52 -51.79
N GLU A 22 -2.54 44.19 -51.91
CA GLU A 22 -1.24 43.53 -51.83
C GLU A 22 -1.06 42.89 -50.44
N ASP A 23 -0.33 41.80 -50.37
CA ASP A 23 0.06 41.15 -49.15
C ASP A 23 0.73 42.18 -48.19
N LEU A 24 0.39 42.15 -46.94
CA LEU A 24 0.86 43.08 -45.90
C LEU A 24 0.42 44.54 -46.07
N ALA A 25 -0.39 44.88 -47.09
CA ALA A 25 -0.89 46.24 -47.28
C ALA A 25 -1.78 46.73 -46.16
N ILE A 26 -2.52 45.84 -45.48
CA ILE A 26 -3.35 46.13 -44.31
C ILE A 26 -2.55 45.82 -43.05
N THR A 27 -1.96 46.83 -42.48
CA THR A 27 -1.22 46.73 -41.17
C THR A 27 -2.15 47.00 -39.99
N ASN A 28 -1.74 46.58 -38.79
CA ASN A 28 -2.50 46.82 -37.55
C ASN A 28 -2.88 48.28 -37.36
N ALA A 29 -2.01 49.23 -37.77
CA ALA A 29 -2.28 50.67 -37.66
C ALA A 29 -3.39 51.19 -38.59
N LYS A 30 -3.77 50.39 -39.63
CA LYS A 30 -4.85 50.74 -40.55
C LYS A 30 -6.21 50.16 -40.18
N ILE A 31 -6.23 49.31 -39.14
CA ILE A 31 -7.44 48.75 -38.58
C ILE A 31 -7.75 49.46 -37.30
N ALA A 32 -8.86 50.20 -37.23
CA ALA A 32 -9.27 50.84 -36.00
C ALA A 32 -9.61 49.77 -34.95
N ASN A 33 -9.27 50.05 -33.69
CA ASN A 33 -9.62 49.16 -32.59
C ASN A 33 -11.12 48.85 -32.55
N THR A 34 -11.48 47.62 -32.24
CA THR A 34 -12.88 47.14 -32.14
C THR A 34 -13.65 47.05 -33.47
N THR A 35 -13.02 47.23 -34.64
CA THR A 35 -13.70 47.19 -35.94
C THR A 35 -13.86 45.77 -36.50
N ILE A 36 -13.02 44.82 -36.08
CA ILE A 36 -13.13 43.42 -36.53
C ILE A 36 -13.91 42.62 -35.48
N ALA A 37 -15.15 42.29 -35.80
CA ALA A 37 -15.95 41.40 -34.97
C ALA A 37 -15.43 39.94 -35.08
N ASN A 38 -15.49 39.16 -34.00
CA ASN A 38 -15.05 37.76 -33.96
C ASN A 38 -15.68 36.90 -35.07
N ALA A 39 -16.93 37.18 -35.45
CA ALA A 39 -17.62 36.48 -36.52
C ALA A 39 -16.97 36.67 -37.91
N LYS A 40 -16.04 37.60 -38.05
CA LYS A 40 -15.27 37.83 -39.28
C LYS A 40 -13.93 37.07 -39.29
N LEU A 41 -13.58 36.43 -38.20
CA LEU A 41 -12.36 35.63 -38.07
C LEU A 41 -12.68 34.17 -38.38
N VAL A 42 -11.87 33.51 -39.19
CA VAL A 42 -12.01 32.07 -39.47
C VAL A 42 -11.87 31.28 -38.19
N ASN A 43 -10.94 31.69 -37.33
CA ASN A 43 -10.73 31.09 -35.99
C ASN A 43 -11.24 32.10 -34.96
N SER A 44 -12.53 32.09 -34.67
CA SER A 44 -13.18 32.99 -33.69
C SER A 44 -13.15 32.47 -32.26
N SER A 45 -12.52 31.31 -32.03
CA SER A 45 -12.41 30.67 -30.72
C SER A 45 -11.10 29.91 -30.56
N LEU A 46 -10.73 29.67 -29.33
CA LEU A 46 -9.61 28.81 -28.91
C LEU A 46 -10.17 27.65 -28.08
N THR A 47 -9.74 26.44 -28.36
CA THR A 47 -10.11 25.28 -27.50
C THR A 47 -8.92 24.91 -26.62
N VAL A 48 -9.14 24.91 -25.29
CA VAL A 48 -8.15 24.50 -24.29
C VAL A 48 -8.81 23.46 -23.40
N ASN A 49 -8.19 22.28 -23.26
CA ASN A 49 -8.73 21.15 -22.48
C ASN A 49 -10.19 20.79 -22.84
N GLY A 50 -10.56 20.89 -24.12
CA GLY A 50 -11.92 20.59 -24.55
C GLY A 50 -12.92 21.74 -24.36
N GLU A 51 -12.58 22.81 -23.63
CA GLU A 51 -13.39 24.02 -23.47
C GLU A 51 -13.14 24.99 -24.61
N THR A 52 -14.20 25.44 -25.27
CA THR A 52 -14.10 26.38 -26.38
C THR A 52 -14.40 27.80 -25.90
N ILE A 53 -13.40 28.65 -25.94
CA ILE A 53 -13.48 30.06 -25.51
C ILE A 53 -13.47 30.95 -26.75
N ALA A 54 -14.52 31.74 -26.95
CA ALA A 54 -14.56 32.75 -28.00
C ALA A 54 -13.45 33.80 -27.78
N LEU A 55 -12.82 34.27 -28.90
CA LEU A 55 -11.84 35.36 -28.79
C LEU A 55 -12.48 36.61 -28.17
N GLY A 56 -11.86 37.15 -27.13
CA GLY A 56 -12.39 38.25 -26.33
C GLY A 56 -13.48 37.86 -25.31
N GLY A 57 -13.84 36.57 -25.24
CA GLY A 57 -14.66 36.00 -24.20
C GLY A 57 -13.86 35.61 -22.96
N SER A 58 -14.54 35.34 -21.87
CA SER A 58 -13.97 34.71 -20.68
C SER A 58 -14.59 33.30 -20.55
N GLY A 59 -13.76 32.33 -20.23
CA GLY A 59 -14.17 30.96 -19.92
C GLY A 59 -13.41 30.47 -18.70
N THR A 60 -13.99 29.62 -17.89
CA THR A 60 -13.29 28.92 -16.84
C THR A 60 -12.63 27.70 -17.50
N ILE A 61 -11.34 27.75 -17.71
CA ILE A 61 -10.58 26.59 -18.12
C ILE A 61 -10.50 25.69 -16.89
N ALA A 62 -11.18 24.53 -16.97
CA ALA A 62 -10.94 23.48 -15.99
C ALA A 62 -9.46 23.09 -16.12
N THR A 63 -8.68 23.39 -15.09
CA THR A 63 -7.23 23.13 -15.05
C THR A 63 -6.90 21.64 -14.88
N GLY A 64 -7.79 20.77 -15.32
CA GLY A 64 -7.63 19.31 -15.20
C GLY A 64 -7.88 18.78 -13.79
N GLU A 65 -8.14 19.66 -12.85
CA GLU A 65 -8.57 19.23 -11.51
C GLU A 65 -10.06 18.89 -11.58
N GLY A 66 -10.35 17.65 -11.91
CA GLY A 66 -11.63 17.03 -11.55
C GLY A 66 -11.86 17.27 -10.04
N ALA A 67 -13.06 17.04 -9.55
CA ALA A 67 -13.30 17.11 -8.12
C ALA A 67 -12.24 16.26 -7.40
N LEU A 68 -11.55 16.83 -6.40
CA LEU A 68 -10.48 16.15 -5.68
C LEU A 68 -10.95 14.78 -5.18
N PRO A 69 -10.12 13.74 -5.26
CA PRO A 69 -10.46 12.45 -4.69
C PRO A 69 -10.70 12.59 -3.18
N THR A 70 -11.59 11.79 -2.65
CA THR A 70 -11.77 11.64 -1.20
C THR A 70 -11.58 10.19 -0.81
N ILE A 71 -11.24 9.93 0.45
CA ILE A 71 -11.17 8.60 1.03
C ILE A 71 -12.23 8.53 2.13
N THR A 72 -13.13 7.55 2.04
CA THR A 72 -14.19 7.31 3.03
C THR A 72 -13.92 6.07 3.89
N SER A 73 -12.98 5.21 3.51
CA SER A 73 -12.49 4.13 4.39
C SER A 73 -11.89 4.74 5.66
N SER A 74 -12.35 4.28 6.83
CA SER A 74 -11.96 4.85 8.13
C SER A 74 -10.87 4.05 8.84
N SER A 75 -10.78 2.76 8.56
CA SER A 75 -9.76 1.85 9.11
C SER A 75 -9.76 0.53 8.34
N PHE A 76 -8.63 -0.14 8.36
CA PHE A 76 -8.50 -1.54 7.98
C PHE A 76 -8.19 -2.38 9.23
N VAL A 77 -8.55 -3.67 9.21
CA VAL A 77 -8.03 -4.64 10.21
C VAL A 77 -6.50 -4.68 10.10
N ALA A 78 -5.83 -5.07 11.17
CA ALA A 78 -4.39 -5.29 11.13
C ALA A 78 -4.05 -6.31 10.03
N LEU A 79 -2.96 -6.08 9.33
CA LEU A 79 -2.52 -6.87 8.18
C LEU A 79 -1.16 -7.50 8.47
N PRO A 80 -0.87 -8.65 7.86
CA PRO A 80 0.47 -9.24 7.90
C PRO A 80 1.48 -8.34 7.16
N GLU A 81 2.76 -8.57 7.40
CA GLU A 81 3.87 -8.01 6.61
C GLU A 81 3.93 -8.60 5.19
N ASP A 82 2.92 -9.34 4.79
CA ASP A 82 2.80 -10.05 3.52
C ASP A 82 1.88 -9.30 2.55
N ASN A 83 1.92 -9.68 1.27
CA ASN A 83 1.13 -9.06 0.21
C ASN A 83 -0.37 -9.34 0.38
N THR A 84 -1.12 -8.32 0.69
CA THR A 84 -2.58 -8.38 0.88
C THR A 84 -3.30 -7.47 -0.11
N THR A 85 -4.42 -7.95 -0.66
CA THR A 85 -5.31 -7.13 -1.50
C THR A 85 -6.40 -6.48 -0.65
N LEU A 86 -6.58 -5.19 -0.81
CA LEU A 86 -7.55 -4.38 -0.08
C LEU A 86 -8.38 -3.53 -1.03
N THR A 87 -9.61 -3.22 -0.61
CA THR A 87 -10.50 -2.27 -1.30
C THR A 87 -10.54 -0.94 -0.56
N LEU A 88 -10.21 0.15 -1.24
CA LEU A 88 -10.33 1.52 -0.73
C LEU A 88 -11.59 2.16 -1.28
N ASN A 89 -12.44 2.64 -0.40
CA ASN A 89 -13.65 3.39 -0.75
C ASN A 89 -13.41 4.90 -0.65
N GLY A 90 -14.04 5.64 -1.55
CA GLY A 90 -13.89 7.09 -1.62
C GLY A 90 -14.80 7.71 -2.67
N THR A 91 -14.39 8.84 -3.25
CA THR A 91 -15.08 9.48 -4.37
C THR A 91 -14.07 10.11 -5.33
N ASN A 92 -14.50 10.37 -6.55
CA ASN A 92 -13.75 11.07 -7.60
C ASN A 92 -12.40 10.40 -7.96
N PHE A 93 -12.32 9.08 -7.83
CA PHE A 93 -11.18 8.35 -8.35
C PHE A 93 -11.20 8.35 -9.87
N VAL A 94 -10.04 8.59 -10.51
CA VAL A 94 -9.85 8.58 -11.96
C VAL A 94 -8.90 7.45 -12.33
N SER A 95 -9.23 6.70 -13.36
CA SER A 95 -8.48 5.52 -13.79
C SER A 95 -7.13 5.90 -14.44
N ILE A 96 -6.01 5.36 -14.01
CA ILE A 96 -5.68 4.53 -12.83
C ILE A 96 -4.93 5.42 -11.86
N PRO A 97 -5.38 5.60 -10.63
CA PRO A 97 -4.67 6.43 -9.68
C PRO A 97 -3.43 5.72 -9.13
N LYS A 98 -2.50 6.50 -8.60
CA LYS A 98 -1.40 6.00 -7.77
C LYS A 98 -1.86 5.93 -6.31
N VAL A 99 -1.59 4.81 -5.63
CA VAL A 99 -1.82 4.62 -4.20
C VAL A 99 -0.48 4.52 -3.49
N GLU A 100 -0.31 5.26 -2.41
CA GLU A 100 0.90 5.27 -1.59
C GLU A 100 0.56 5.07 -0.11
N PHE A 101 1.43 4.35 0.58
CA PHE A 101 1.43 4.13 2.01
C PHE A 101 2.48 5.05 2.64
N ILE A 102 2.08 5.90 3.56
CA ILE A 102 2.98 6.82 4.26
C ILE A 102 3.06 6.36 5.71
N LYS A 103 4.18 5.75 6.08
CA LYS A 103 4.41 5.32 7.46
C LYS A 103 4.42 6.54 8.38
N THR A 104 3.92 6.42 9.59
CA THR A 104 3.92 7.51 10.59
C THR A 104 5.33 8.05 10.89
N THR A 105 6.37 7.28 10.57
CA THR A 105 7.78 7.71 10.64
C THR A 105 8.28 8.47 9.42
N GLY A 106 7.44 8.63 8.37
CA GLY A 106 7.73 9.41 7.16
C GLY A 106 8.14 8.59 5.92
N ALA A 107 8.38 7.29 6.05
CA ALA A 107 8.69 6.45 4.89
C ALA A 107 7.47 6.33 3.96
N ILE A 108 7.71 6.38 2.64
CA ILE A 108 6.67 6.29 1.62
C ILE A 108 6.92 5.06 0.76
N THR A 109 5.91 4.22 0.62
CA THR A 109 5.91 3.03 -0.24
C THR A 109 4.74 3.13 -1.22
N THR A 110 4.96 2.81 -2.49
CA THR A 110 3.89 2.79 -3.50
C THR A 110 3.26 1.40 -3.56
N ALA A 111 1.94 1.33 -3.65
CA ALA A 111 1.24 0.08 -3.90
C ALA A 111 1.71 -0.53 -5.25
N PRO A 112 2.16 -1.79 -5.27
CA PRO A 112 2.70 -2.41 -6.48
C PRO A 112 1.62 -2.65 -7.54
N THR A 113 0.38 -2.84 -7.11
CA THR A 113 -0.77 -3.04 -8.00
C THR A 113 -1.93 -2.17 -7.54
N VAL A 114 -2.54 -1.46 -8.47
CA VAL A 114 -3.79 -0.71 -8.27
C VAL A 114 -4.73 -1.05 -9.41
N SER A 115 -5.94 -1.48 -9.07
CA SER A 115 -7.03 -1.75 -10.00
C SER A 115 -8.14 -0.73 -9.79
N TYR A 116 -8.48 -0.01 -10.85
CA TYR A 116 -9.61 0.93 -10.83
C TYR A 116 -10.92 0.18 -11.00
N THR A 117 -11.71 0.10 -9.95
CA THR A 117 -13.04 -0.54 -9.97
C THR A 117 -14.13 0.44 -10.37
N SER A 118 -14.09 1.66 -9.81
CA SER A 118 -15.03 2.74 -10.13
C SER A 118 -14.52 4.08 -9.59
N ALA A 119 -15.24 5.16 -9.86
CA ALA A 119 -14.96 6.46 -9.24
C ALA A 119 -15.10 6.47 -7.71
N THR A 120 -15.61 5.39 -7.11
CA THR A 120 -15.82 5.28 -5.66
C THR A 120 -15.10 4.10 -5.01
N ALA A 121 -14.42 3.26 -5.77
CA ALA A 121 -13.71 2.09 -5.25
C ALA A 121 -12.43 1.77 -6.06
N LEU A 122 -11.36 1.46 -5.35
CA LEU A 122 -10.09 0.98 -5.87
C LEU A 122 -9.71 -0.29 -5.15
N ASP A 123 -9.18 -1.28 -5.87
CA ASP A 123 -8.47 -2.39 -5.27
C ASP A 123 -6.97 -2.16 -5.42
N PHE A 124 -6.21 -2.46 -4.37
CA PHE A 124 -4.75 -2.32 -4.39
C PHE A 124 -4.10 -3.41 -3.54
N THR A 125 -2.83 -3.68 -3.82
CA THR A 125 -2.04 -4.63 -3.02
C THR A 125 -1.02 -3.89 -2.17
N THR A 126 -0.73 -4.44 -0.98
CA THR A 126 0.26 -3.86 -0.06
C THR A 126 1.70 -4.13 -0.51
N GLY A 127 1.92 -5.23 -1.23
CA GLY A 127 3.27 -5.72 -1.56
C GLY A 127 4.00 -6.29 -0.33
N ASP A 128 5.15 -6.93 -0.58
CA ASP A 128 5.95 -7.59 0.45
C ASP A 128 6.96 -6.63 1.12
N THR A 129 6.83 -5.33 0.91
CA THR A 129 7.81 -4.32 1.37
C THR A 129 7.31 -3.47 2.54
N LEU A 130 6.05 -3.62 2.95
CA LEU A 130 5.54 -2.93 4.11
C LEU A 130 6.05 -3.62 5.38
N THR A 131 6.65 -2.83 6.26
CA THR A 131 7.12 -3.29 7.56
C THR A 131 6.14 -2.92 8.66
N ALA A 132 6.14 -3.65 9.77
CA ALA A 132 5.29 -3.39 10.93
C ALA A 132 5.19 -1.91 11.29
N GLY A 133 3.98 -1.44 11.54
CA GLY A 133 3.68 -0.05 11.90
C GLY A 133 2.38 0.46 11.31
N THR A 134 2.11 1.75 11.54
CA THR A 134 0.88 2.40 11.12
C THR A 134 1.12 3.36 9.95
N TYR A 135 0.17 3.41 9.04
CA TYR A 135 0.28 4.11 7.78
C TYR A 135 -0.93 4.97 7.48
N TYR A 136 -0.68 6.13 6.86
CA TYR A 136 -1.66 6.88 6.09
C TYR A 136 -1.73 6.32 4.66
N ILE A 137 -2.87 6.51 4.00
CA ILE A 137 -3.01 6.22 2.57
C ILE A 137 -3.12 7.55 1.82
N ARG A 138 -2.36 7.67 0.73
CA ARG A 138 -2.46 8.76 -0.22
C ARG A 138 -2.89 8.22 -1.58
N VAL A 139 -3.90 8.85 -2.17
CA VAL A 139 -4.34 8.58 -3.54
C VAL A 139 -4.00 9.81 -4.39
N MET A 140 -3.42 9.58 -5.55
CA MET A 140 -3.08 10.60 -6.54
C MET A 140 -3.71 10.19 -7.88
N ASN A 141 -4.70 10.95 -8.33
CA ASN A 141 -5.31 10.75 -9.63
C ASN A 141 -4.35 11.15 -10.77
N PRO A 142 -4.50 10.61 -11.98
CA PRO A 142 -3.70 11.02 -13.15
C PRO A 142 -3.84 12.50 -13.52
N ASP A 143 -4.94 13.14 -13.15
CA ASP A 143 -5.21 14.57 -13.36
C ASP A 143 -4.50 15.49 -12.35
N GLY A 144 -3.77 14.92 -11.37
CA GLY A 144 -3.06 15.64 -10.31
C GLY A 144 -3.84 15.81 -9.01
N GLY A 145 -5.14 15.49 -8.99
CA GLY A 145 -5.96 15.50 -7.77
C GLY A 145 -5.39 14.52 -6.73
N THR A 146 -5.18 15.00 -5.51
CA THR A 146 -4.52 14.21 -4.45
C THR A 146 -5.30 14.30 -3.14
N VAL A 147 -5.39 13.18 -2.42
CA VAL A 147 -5.91 13.09 -1.06
C VAL A 147 -5.02 12.21 -0.20
N THR A 148 -4.85 12.59 1.06
CA THR A 148 -4.22 11.76 2.09
C THR A 148 -5.19 11.64 3.26
N THR A 149 -5.27 10.46 3.89
CA THR A 149 -6.10 10.26 5.09
C THR A 149 -5.64 11.20 6.22
N SER A 150 -6.59 11.75 6.97
CA SER A 150 -6.30 12.68 8.09
C SER A 150 -5.71 11.97 9.31
N SER A 151 -5.89 10.65 9.40
CA SER A 151 -5.31 9.78 10.43
C SER A 151 -4.72 8.54 9.77
N ALA A 152 -3.82 7.86 10.46
CA ALA A 152 -3.36 6.55 10.03
C ALA A 152 -4.52 5.54 10.16
N ILE A 153 -4.89 4.90 9.05
CA ILE A 153 -6.03 3.98 8.98
C ILE A 153 -5.61 2.54 8.66
N PHE A 154 -4.34 2.33 8.52
CA PHE A 154 -3.74 1.08 8.06
C PHE A 154 -2.66 0.65 9.06
N ASN A 155 -2.76 -0.56 9.60
CA ASN A 155 -1.79 -1.13 10.53
C ASN A 155 -1.21 -2.41 9.95
N VAL A 156 0.11 -2.51 9.92
CA VAL A 156 0.84 -3.73 9.57
C VAL A 156 1.39 -4.33 10.86
N SER A 157 0.99 -5.58 11.14
CA SER A 157 1.41 -6.34 12.32
C SER A 157 2.74 -7.05 12.04
N PRO A 158 3.70 -7.07 12.97
CA PRO A 158 4.92 -7.84 12.80
C PRO A 158 4.64 -9.34 12.92
N ALA A 159 5.41 -10.16 12.21
CA ALA A 159 5.40 -11.60 12.41
C ALA A 159 5.91 -11.98 13.84
N PRO A 160 5.51 -13.16 14.37
CA PRO A 160 5.95 -13.58 15.70
C PRO A 160 7.47 -13.61 15.83
N ALA A 161 8.00 -12.99 16.89
CA ALA A 161 9.44 -12.96 17.16
C ALA A 161 9.78 -13.73 18.43
N TRP A 162 10.63 -14.77 18.30
CA TRP A 162 11.02 -15.64 19.39
C TRP A 162 11.89 -14.94 20.43
N GLY A 163 11.49 -14.96 21.68
CA GLY A 163 12.30 -14.58 22.83
C GLY A 163 13.17 -15.73 23.34
N THR A 164 12.64 -16.99 23.29
CA THR A 164 13.43 -18.18 23.70
C THR A 164 14.44 -18.52 22.61
N ALA A 165 15.71 -18.69 23.00
CA ALA A 165 16.78 -19.10 22.06
C ALA A 165 16.53 -20.51 21.51
N SER A 166 16.95 -20.77 20.25
CA SER A 166 16.92 -22.11 19.65
C SER A 166 17.89 -23.07 20.33
N GLY A 167 17.66 -24.36 20.18
CA GLY A 167 18.54 -25.43 20.66
C GLY A 167 18.07 -26.09 21.92
N SER A 168 18.99 -26.47 22.82
CA SER A 168 18.69 -27.31 23.98
C SER A 168 17.90 -26.55 25.06
N LEU A 169 16.77 -27.13 25.45
CA LEU A 169 15.96 -26.71 26.60
C LEU A 169 16.38 -27.38 27.91
N GLY A 170 17.27 -28.38 27.83
CA GLY A 170 17.81 -29.04 29.01
C GLY A 170 17.98 -30.55 28.86
N SER A 171 18.54 -31.16 29.89
CA SER A 171 18.67 -32.62 30.06
C SER A 171 17.96 -33.04 31.33
N PHE A 172 17.17 -34.12 31.24
CA PHE A 172 16.32 -34.61 32.34
C PHE A 172 16.47 -36.12 32.45
N GLY A 173 16.29 -36.66 33.65
CA GLY A 173 16.34 -38.09 33.91
C GLY A 173 15.12 -38.82 33.34
N GLY A 174 15.30 -40.02 32.82
CA GLY A 174 14.20 -40.88 32.43
C GLY A 174 13.25 -41.15 33.62
N GLY A 175 11.94 -41.10 33.36
CA GLY A 175 10.91 -41.24 34.37
C GLY A 175 10.74 -40.05 35.32
N THR A 176 11.43 -38.91 35.06
CA THR A 176 11.32 -37.71 35.92
C THR A 176 10.52 -36.59 35.29
N SER A 177 10.04 -35.66 36.10
CA SER A 177 9.39 -34.43 35.63
C SER A 177 10.42 -33.49 35.01
N ILE A 178 10.07 -32.88 33.85
CA ILE A 178 10.89 -31.79 33.28
C ILE A 178 10.65 -30.44 33.93
N GLY A 179 9.71 -30.36 34.92
CA GLY A 179 9.24 -29.10 35.47
C GLY A 179 8.42 -28.31 34.45
N THR A 180 8.53 -26.98 34.48
CA THR A 180 7.89 -26.10 33.52
C THR A 180 8.97 -25.39 32.67
N LEU A 181 9.03 -25.70 31.38
CA LEU A 181 9.87 -25.01 30.43
C LEU A 181 9.01 -24.02 29.66
N THR A 182 9.35 -22.74 29.75
CA THR A 182 8.59 -21.65 29.12
C THR A 182 9.23 -21.26 27.79
N LEU A 183 8.44 -21.28 26.74
CA LEU A 183 8.79 -20.78 25.40
C LEU A 183 8.08 -19.44 25.19
N THR A 184 8.80 -18.43 24.73
CA THR A 184 8.25 -17.08 24.51
C THR A 184 8.43 -16.64 23.07
N ALA A 185 7.39 -16.03 22.50
CA ALA A 185 7.45 -15.32 21.22
C ALA A 185 6.50 -14.12 21.28
N THR A 186 7.02 -12.91 21.01
CA THR A 186 6.18 -11.70 20.93
C THR A 186 5.24 -11.79 19.73
N ASP A 187 4.13 -11.09 19.81
CA ASP A 187 3.07 -11.04 18.77
C ASP A 187 2.44 -12.41 18.43
N SER A 188 2.72 -13.45 19.22
CA SER A 188 2.14 -14.78 19.04
C SER A 188 0.81 -14.92 19.77
N THR A 189 -0.21 -15.45 19.10
CA THR A 189 -1.50 -15.86 19.71
C THR A 189 -1.48 -17.31 20.18
N GLY A 190 -0.54 -18.12 19.69
CA GLY A 190 -0.39 -19.52 20.09
C GLY A 190 0.83 -20.18 19.48
N MET A 191 1.17 -21.35 20.04
CA MET A 191 2.28 -22.17 19.57
C MET A 191 1.83 -23.61 19.36
N THR A 192 2.34 -24.27 18.33
CA THR A 192 2.04 -25.67 17.98
C THR A 192 3.31 -26.43 17.61
N LEU A 193 3.28 -27.77 17.80
CA LEU A 193 4.33 -28.63 17.29
C LEU A 193 4.21 -28.71 15.77
N GLN A 194 5.25 -28.27 15.05
CA GLN A 194 5.29 -28.28 13.59
C GLN A 194 5.95 -29.55 13.04
N SER A 195 7.02 -30.00 13.67
CA SER A 195 7.72 -31.21 13.27
C SER A 195 8.50 -31.83 14.45
N GLY A 196 8.93 -33.09 14.29
CA GLY A 196 9.58 -33.84 15.36
C GLY A 196 8.57 -34.40 16.37
N ALA A 197 9.06 -34.76 17.54
CA ALA A 197 8.23 -35.29 18.64
C ALA A 197 8.80 -34.88 20.00
N PHE A 198 7.94 -34.68 20.97
CA PHE A 198 8.35 -34.53 22.36
C PHE A 198 8.73 -35.90 22.96
N PRO A 199 9.56 -35.92 24.02
CA PRO A 199 9.68 -37.11 24.84
C PRO A 199 8.31 -37.61 25.30
N GLY A 200 8.16 -38.93 25.45
CA GLY A 200 6.90 -39.52 25.95
C GLY A 200 6.48 -38.91 27.27
N GLY A 201 5.21 -38.59 27.42
CA GLY A 201 4.66 -37.98 28.67
C GLY A 201 4.85 -36.44 28.74
N ILE A 202 5.52 -35.81 27.78
CA ILE A 202 5.65 -34.34 27.74
C ILE A 202 4.62 -33.75 26.75
N SER A 203 4.02 -32.64 27.17
CA SER A 203 3.02 -31.93 26.36
C SER A 203 3.28 -30.43 26.31
N LEU A 204 2.84 -29.82 25.20
CA LEU A 204 2.84 -28.37 25.01
C LEU A 204 1.47 -27.81 25.38
N THR A 205 1.45 -26.82 26.27
CA THR A 205 0.28 -25.99 26.55
C THR A 205 0.49 -24.66 25.85
N SER A 206 -0.32 -24.40 24.83
CA SER A 206 -0.24 -23.19 24.02
C SER A 206 -0.86 -22.00 24.74
N GLY A 207 -0.23 -20.83 24.62
CA GLY A 207 -0.74 -19.55 25.15
C GLY A 207 -0.25 -18.38 24.32
N SER A 208 -0.91 -17.23 24.46
CA SER A 208 -0.54 -16.00 23.77
C SER A 208 0.77 -15.45 24.34
N GLY A 209 1.74 -15.19 23.46
CA GLY A 209 3.07 -14.69 23.81
C GLY A 209 3.96 -15.68 24.55
N SER A 210 3.39 -16.72 25.15
CA SER A 210 4.11 -17.67 25.99
C SER A 210 3.39 -19.03 26.01
N SER A 211 4.14 -20.09 25.82
CA SER A 211 3.67 -21.48 25.90
C SER A 211 4.57 -22.29 26.84
N THR A 212 4.06 -23.37 27.41
CA THR A 212 4.82 -24.18 28.35
C THR A 212 4.90 -25.63 27.91
N LEU A 213 6.09 -26.23 28.07
CA LEU A 213 6.28 -27.68 28.01
C LEU A 213 6.32 -28.20 29.44
N THR A 214 5.49 -29.18 29.72
CA THR A 214 5.39 -29.80 31.07
C THR A 214 5.13 -31.27 30.94
N GLY A 215 5.38 -32.01 32.01
CA GLY A 215 5.05 -33.43 32.11
C GLY A 215 6.14 -34.22 32.81
N THR A 216 5.85 -35.51 32.99
CA THR A 216 6.80 -36.51 33.47
C THR A 216 7.15 -37.45 32.34
N GLU A 217 8.41 -37.59 32.07
CA GLU A 217 8.88 -38.48 30.99
C GLU A 217 8.48 -39.94 31.31
N SER A 218 8.05 -40.71 30.29
CA SER A 218 7.40 -42.00 30.44
C SER A 218 8.34 -43.20 30.60
N GLY A 219 9.63 -42.97 30.94
CA GLY A 219 10.58 -44.01 31.25
C GLY A 219 11.43 -44.49 30.07
N SER A 220 12.24 -43.62 29.49
CA SER A 220 13.23 -43.98 28.49
C SER A 220 14.26 -44.97 29.00
N THR A 221 14.52 -46.01 28.21
CA THR A 221 15.52 -47.05 28.52
C THR A 221 16.91 -46.74 27.95
N SER A 222 17.08 -45.63 27.27
CA SER A 222 18.35 -45.16 26.73
C SER A 222 18.43 -43.64 26.68
N THR A 223 19.65 -43.09 26.74
CA THR A 223 19.86 -41.65 26.56
C THR A 223 19.48 -41.27 25.13
N THR A 224 18.51 -40.35 24.98
CA THR A 224 17.98 -39.94 23.70
C THR A 224 17.76 -38.43 23.67
N THR A 225 18.18 -37.79 22.56
CA THR A 225 17.89 -36.39 22.31
C THR A 225 16.70 -36.30 21.33
N TYR A 226 15.64 -35.63 21.77
CA TYR A 226 14.45 -35.33 20.99
C TYR A 226 14.59 -33.94 20.42
N THR A 227 14.58 -33.81 19.08
CA THR A 227 14.60 -32.54 18.37
C THR A 227 13.23 -32.31 17.75
N PHE A 228 12.70 -31.09 17.92
CA PHE A 228 11.37 -30.72 17.46
C PHE A 228 11.34 -29.24 17.10
N THR A 229 10.45 -28.90 16.16
CA THR A 229 10.19 -27.53 15.72
C THR A 229 8.84 -27.08 16.25
N ILE A 230 8.82 -25.93 16.90
CA ILE A 230 7.61 -25.24 17.34
C ILE A 230 7.33 -24.08 16.40
N ARG A 231 6.08 -23.96 15.97
CA ARG A 231 5.54 -22.84 15.22
C ARG A 231 4.81 -21.88 16.14
N ALA A 232 5.21 -20.62 16.15
CA ALA A 232 4.45 -19.51 16.71
C ALA A 232 3.59 -18.91 15.60
N THR A 233 2.33 -18.58 15.91
CA THR A 233 1.39 -17.98 14.94
C THR A 233 0.75 -16.74 15.59
N ASP A 234 0.61 -15.65 14.83
CA ASP A 234 -0.07 -14.41 15.27
C ASP A 234 -1.57 -14.39 14.89
N ALA A 235 -2.21 -13.24 15.08
CA ALA A 235 -3.62 -13.04 14.75
C ALA A 235 -3.88 -12.92 13.25
N GLU A 236 -2.87 -12.53 12.48
CA GLU A 236 -2.88 -12.35 11.02
C GLU A 236 -2.42 -13.64 10.28
N ALA A 237 -2.25 -14.74 11.02
CA ALA A 237 -1.79 -16.04 10.53
C ALA A 237 -0.33 -16.04 10.00
N GLN A 238 0.48 -15.02 10.33
CA GLN A 238 1.92 -15.06 10.09
C GLN A 238 2.55 -16.06 11.05
N THR A 239 3.62 -16.71 10.63
CA THR A 239 4.25 -17.78 11.40
C THR A 239 5.75 -17.59 11.52
N SER A 240 6.29 -18.08 12.63
CA SER A 240 7.73 -18.16 12.87
C SER A 240 8.07 -19.50 13.52
N ASP A 241 8.97 -20.24 12.89
CA ASP A 241 9.36 -21.58 13.35
C ASP A 241 10.68 -21.52 14.11
N ARG A 242 10.80 -22.33 15.17
CA ARG A 242 12.06 -22.48 15.89
C ARG A 242 12.28 -23.91 16.36
N GLU A 243 13.51 -24.38 16.15
CA GLU A 243 13.95 -25.71 16.57
C GLU A 243 14.46 -25.69 18.00
N PHE A 244 14.03 -26.72 18.75
CA PHE A 244 14.44 -26.97 20.13
C PHE A 244 14.81 -28.45 20.28
N SER A 245 15.52 -28.76 21.38
CA SER A 245 15.79 -30.12 21.77
C SER A 245 15.68 -30.33 23.29
N ILE A 246 15.32 -31.55 23.67
CA ILE A 246 15.34 -32.02 25.04
C ILE A 246 16.11 -33.34 25.05
N THR A 247 17.08 -33.48 25.94
CA THR A 247 17.82 -34.73 26.12
C THR A 247 17.25 -35.45 27.37
N ILE A 248 16.81 -36.69 27.17
CA ILE A 248 16.47 -37.60 28.28
C ILE A 248 17.67 -38.47 28.51
N THR A 249 18.18 -38.43 29.75
CA THR A 249 19.32 -39.24 30.16
C THR A 249 18.83 -40.49 30.91
N HIS A 250 19.32 -41.64 30.49
CA HIS A 250 19.11 -42.88 31.25
C HIS A 250 20.23 -43.04 32.28
N GLY A 251 19.85 -43.04 33.57
CA GLY A 251 20.80 -43.38 34.63
C GLY A 251 21.17 -44.86 34.53
N LEU A 252 22.45 -45.18 34.54
CA LEU A 252 22.88 -46.55 34.80
C LEU A 252 22.41 -46.88 36.26
N GLU A 253 21.39 -47.72 36.38
CA GLU A 253 21.16 -48.36 37.66
C GLU A 253 22.44 -49.14 38.01
N GLN A 254 23.24 -48.60 38.91
CA GLN A 254 24.33 -49.37 39.53
C GLN A 254 23.67 -50.44 40.39
N GLY A 255 23.37 -51.56 39.80
CA GLY A 255 23.02 -52.75 40.51
C GLY A 255 24.26 -53.19 41.30
N PHE A 256 24.44 -52.66 42.50
CA PHE A 256 25.30 -53.29 43.48
C PHE A 256 24.58 -54.52 44.00
N ALA A 257 24.82 -55.70 43.34
CA ALA A 257 24.56 -56.95 43.99
C ALA A 257 25.67 -57.14 45.06
N PHE A 258 25.34 -56.91 46.29
CA PHE A 258 26.14 -57.46 47.38
C PHE A 258 25.89 -58.94 47.47
N VAL A 259 26.90 -59.74 47.20
CA VAL A 259 26.99 -61.19 47.52
C VAL A 259 27.50 -61.32 48.94
#